data_26862157e3fa263441f47839624ca9a1
#
_entry.id   26862157e3fa263441f47839624ca9a1
#
_cell.length_a   1.000
_cell.length_b   1.000
_cell.length_c   1.000
_cell.angle_alpha   90.00
_cell.angle_beta   90.00
_cell.angle_gamma   90.00
#
_symmetry.space_group_name_H-M   'P 1'
#
loop_
_entity.id
_entity.type
_entity.pdbx_description
1 polymer ?
#
loop_
_entity_poly.entity_id
_entity_poly.type
_entity_poly.pdbx_seq_one_letter_code
_entity_poly.pdbx_strand_id
1 'polypeptide(L)'
;MTYYEVLLSLHILAAIVWIGGGIAIQFLAFRAEQTRNGPFMQALGDSSDWLAKRLFIPSSFATLVLGILLTIEGPWTFDTLWIELGFIGFAASFLTGILFLKPEGERIGRAIAAHGPESNEARHHIRRIVVVERVQLVILVLVVGAMSIKPTSDDSGTLLLFAALTAIAIGLGVWSLRSGERPEPSPAD
;
A
#
# COMPACT_ATOMS: atom_id res chain seq x y z
N MET A 1 27.55 -16.40 -10.70
CA MET A 1 26.13 -16.05 -10.48
C MET A 1 25.28 -16.93 -11.38
N THR A 2 24.36 -17.65 -10.80
CA THR A 2 23.37 -18.44 -11.55
C THR A 2 22.28 -17.52 -12.07
N TYR A 3 21.52 -17.96 -13.08
CA TYR A 3 20.37 -17.20 -13.59
C TYR A 3 19.33 -16.94 -12.49
N TYR A 4 19.08 -17.92 -11.64
CA TYR A 4 18.20 -17.79 -10.47
C TYR A 4 18.65 -16.67 -9.49
N GLU A 5 19.96 -16.58 -9.19
CA GLU A 5 20.50 -15.53 -8.29
C GLU A 5 20.32 -14.13 -8.88
N VAL A 6 20.43 -13.99 -10.19
CA VAL A 6 20.18 -12.72 -10.88
C VAL A 6 18.70 -12.33 -10.78
N LEU A 7 17.79 -13.26 -11.09
CA LEU A 7 16.34 -13.04 -10.97
C LEU A 7 15.96 -12.67 -9.53
N LEU A 8 16.50 -13.37 -8.53
CA LEU A 8 16.23 -13.12 -7.13
C LEU A 8 16.70 -11.72 -6.71
N SER A 9 17.90 -11.34 -7.11
CA SER A 9 18.44 -10.01 -6.82
C SER A 9 17.58 -8.91 -7.43
N LEU A 10 17.17 -9.06 -8.68
CA LEU A 10 16.31 -8.09 -9.37
C LEU A 10 14.91 -8.02 -8.74
N HIS A 11 14.33 -9.17 -8.34
CA HIS A 11 13.04 -9.22 -7.65
C HIS A 11 13.09 -8.48 -6.32
N ILE A 12 14.13 -8.71 -5.52
CA ILE A 12 14.33 -8.02 -4.24
C ILE A 12 14.49 -6.51 -4.47
N LEU A 13 15.30 -6.08 -5.44
CA LEU A 13 15.48 -4.67 -5.76
C LEU A 13 14.17 -4.01 -6.19
N ALA A 14 13.40 -4.66 -7.05
CA ALA A 14 12.09 -4.17 -7.47
C ALA A 14 11.11 -4.03 -6.28
N ALA A 15 11.08 -5.02 -5.38
CA ALA A 15 10.27 -4.99 -4.16
C ALA A 15 10.71 -3.86 -3.20
N ILE A 16 12.02 -3.65 -3.03
CA ILE A 16 12.57 -2.55 -2.22
C ILE A 16 12.14 -1.19 -2.79
N VAL A 17 12.22 -1.00 -4.11
CA VAL A 17 11.80 0.25 -4.75
C VAL A 17 10.30 0.48 -4.56
N TRP A 18 9.48 -0.54 -4.77
CA TRP A 18 8.03 -0.46 -4.64
C TRP A 18 7.60 -0.18 -3.20
N ILE A 19 7.96 -1.08 -2.28
CA ILE A 19 7.50 -1.04 -0.87
C ILE A 19 8.23 0.07 -0.11
N GLY A 20 9.54 0.21 -0.31
CA GLY A 20 10.34 1.27 0.31
C GLY A 20 9.91 2.67 -0.12
N GLY A 21 9.57 2.85 -1.41
CA GLY A 21 8.94 4.07 -1.91
C GLY A 21 7.62 4.39 -1.20
N GLY A 22 6.75 3.38 -1.03
CA GLY A 22 5.50 3.50 -0.28
C GLY A 22 5.73 3.91 1.18
N ILE A 23 6.68 3.26 1.86
CA ILE A 23 7.08 3.61 3.23
C ILE A 23 7.52 5.07 3.32
N ALA A 24 8.40 5.50 2.42
CA ALA A 24 8.91 6.87 2.41
C ALA A 24 7.78 7.90 2.25
N ILE A 25 6.86 7.68 1.31
CA ILE A 25 5.70 8.56 1.11
C ILE A 25 4.80 8.60 2.34
N GLN A 26 4.55 7.45 3.00
CA GLN A 26 3.74 7.41 4.22
C GLN A 26 4.39 8.18 5.39
N PHE A 27 5.71 8.12 5.54
CA PHE A 27 6.41 8.94 6.54
C PHE A 27 6.30 10.43 6.24
N LEU A 28 6.40 10.83 4.97
CA LEU A 28 6.23 12.22 4.56
C LEU A 28 4.79 12.71 4.80
N ALA A 29 3.80 11.89 4.44
CA ALA A 29 2.38 12.20 4.70
C ALA A 29 2.09 12.32 6.21
N PHE A 30 2.61 11.40 7.03
CA PHE A 30 2.47 11.45 8.48
C PHE A 30 3.10 12.73 9.06
N ARG A 31 4.27 13.13 8.59
CA ARG A 31 4.90 14.39 8.99
C ARG A 31 4.06 15.60 8.61
N ALA A 32 3.52 15.62 7.40
CA ALA A 32 2.64 16.70 6.92
C ALA A 32 1.37 16.82 7.79
N GLU A 33 0.77 15.68 8.16
CA GLU A 33 -0.37 15.64 9.08
C GLU A 33 -0.01 16.20 10.47
N GLN A 34 1.11 15.74 11.06
CA GLN A 34 1.53 16.20 12.38
C GLN A 34 1.84 17.70 12.44
N THR A 35 2.45 18.23 11.40
CA THR A 35 2.83 19.64 11.33
C THR A 35 1.72 20.53 10.79
N ARG A 36 0.56 19.95 10.43
CA ARG A 36 -0.56 20.63 9.74
C ARG A 36 -0.10 21.42 8.51
N ASN A 37 0.87 20.87 7.78
CA ASN A 37 1.46 21.51 6.60
C ASN A 37 0.66 21.16 5.35
N GLY A 38 -0.45 21.88 5.14
CA GLY A 38 -1.33 21.71 3.98
C GLY A 38 -0.62 21.85 2.64
N PRO A 39 0.22 22.88 2.41
CA PRO A 39 1.01 23.03 1.18
C PRO A 39 1.90 21.83 0.87
N PHE A 40 2.54 21.23 1.88
CA PHE A 40 3.38 20.04 1.70
C PHE A 40 2.53 18.81 1.36
N MET A 41 1.38 18.63 2.03
CA MET A 41 0.45 17.55 1.71
C MET A 41 -0.07 17.67 0.28
N GLN A 42 -0.38 18.88 -0.18
CA GLN A 42 -0.79 19.14 -1.56
C GLN A 42 0.33 18.78 -2.55
N ALA A 43 1.57 19.18 -2.29
CA ALA A 43 2.71 18.85 -3.16
C ALA A 43 2.94 17.34 -3.28
N LEU A 44 2.72 16.56 -2.20
CA LEU A 44 2.73 15.10 -2.24
C LEU A 44 1.60 14.56 -3.13
N GLY A 45 0.40 15.12 -3.01
CA GLY A 45 -0.76 14.77 -3.84
C GLY A 45 -0.52 15.05 -5.33
N ASP A 46 -0.03 16.23 -5.66
CA ASP A 46 0.27 16.64 -7.04
C ASP A 46 1.34 15.75 -7.70
N SER A 47 2.27 15.22 -6.90
CA SER A 47 3.30 14.29 -7.36
C SER A 47 2.82 12.84 -7.47
N SER A 48 1.65 12.51 -6.93
CA SER A 48 1.18 11.13 -6.77
C SER A 48 0.99 10.40 -8.10
N ASP A 49 0.43 11.04 -9.10
CA ASP A 49 0.20 10.45 -10.44
C ASP A 49 1.52 10.17 -11.16
N TRP A 50 2.49 11.07 -11.06
CA TRP A 50 3.82 10.88 -11.61
C TRP A 50 4.55 9.73 -10.91
N LEU A 51 4.51 9.67 -9.57
CA LEU A 51 5.10 8.59 -8.78
C LEU A 51 4.43 7.24 -9.09
N ALA A 52 3.11 7.21 -9.22
CA ALA A 52 2.38 6.00 -9.60
C ALA A 52 2.89 5.45 -10.94
N LYS A 53 2.96 6.31 -11.98
CA LYS A 53 3.34 5.92 -13.33
C LYS A 53 4.83 5.61 -13.50
N ARG A 54 5.71 6.28 -12.76
CA ARG A 54 7.17 6.18 -12.95
C ARG A 54 7.87 5.29 -11.93
N LEU A 55 7.27 5.08 -10.76
CA LEU A 55 7.87 4.31 -9.69
C LEU A 55 7.01 3.09 -9.33
N PHE A 56 5.77 3.28 -8.86
CA PHE A 56 4.98 2.21 -8.26
C PHE A 56 4.51 1.17 -9.27
N ILE A 57 3.93 1.58 -10.39
CA ILE A 57 3.45 0.65 -11.42
C ILE A 57 4.61 -0.15 -12.04
N PRO A 58 5.73 0.47 -12.50
CA PRO A 58 6.83 -0.31 -13.07
C PRO A 58 7.49 -1.26 -12.06
N SER A 59 7.73 -0.81 -10.82
CA SER A 59 8.40 -1.63 -9.82
C SER A 59 7.51 -2.78 -9.32
N SER A 60 6.20 -2.54 -9.11
CA SER A 60 5.27 -3.60 -8.74
C SER A 60 5.12 -4.64 -9.87
N PHE A 61 5.02 -4.19 -11.12
CA PHE A 61 4.96 -5.09 -12.27
C PHE A 61 6.25 -5.91 -12.43
N ALA A 62 7.42 -5.27 -12.27
CA ALA A 62 8.70 -5.97 -12.27
C ALA A 62 8.78 -7.01 -11.15
N THR A 63 8.31 -6.67 -9.94
CA THR A 63 8.26 -7.59 -8.80
C THR A 63 7.39 -8.81 -9.13
N LEU A 64 6.21 -8.62 -9.75
CA LEU A 64 5.34 -9.71 -10.16
C LEU A 64 6.01 -10.61 -11.21
N VAL A 65 6.49 -10.03 -12.30
CA VAL A 65 7.10 -10.80 -13.41
C VAL A 65 8.31 -11.58 -12.92
N LEU A 66 9.20 -10.95 -12.17
CA LEU A 66 10.38 -11.60 -11.61
C LEU A 66 10.01 -12.68 -10.59
N GLY A 67 8.95 -12.50 -9.80
CA GLY A 67 8.41 -13.51 -8.89
C GLY A 67 7.88 -14.75 -9.63
N ILE A 68 7.17 -14.55 -10.74
CA ILE A 68 6.71 -15.65 -11.61
C ILE A 68 7.91 -16.41 -12.20
N LEU A 69 8.90 -15.70 -12.73
CA LEU A 69 10.10 -16.33 -13.31
C LEU A 69 10.89 -17.09 -12.23
N LEU A 70 10.99 -16.57 -11.01
CA LEU A 70 11.62 -17.25 -9.88
C LEU A 70 10.89 -18.53 -9.48
N THR A 71 9.57 -18.55 -9.55
CA THR A 71 8.77 -19.76 -9.26
C THR A 71 9.00 -20.82 -10.34
N ILE A 72 9.07 -20.43 -11.62
CA ILE A 72 9.30 -21.33 -12.75
C ILE A 72 10.73 -21.93 -12.70
N GLU A 73 11.72 -21.10 -12.42
CA GLU A 73 13.15 -21.49 -12.45
C GLU A 73 13.60 -22.19 -11.16
N GLY A 74 12.93 -21.92 -10.05
CA GLY A 74 13.28 -22.46 -8.73
C GLY A 74 12.67 -23.84 -8.45
N PRO A 75 12.97 -24.40 -7.28
CA PRO A 75 12.41 -25.69 -6.86
C PRO A 75 10.99 -25.59 -6.30
N TRP A 76 10.26 -24.53 -6.61
CA TRP A 76 8.96 -24.20 -6.04
C TRP A 76 7.84 -24.41 -7.07
N THR A 77 6.64 -24.64 -6.57
CA THR A 77 5.42 -24.72 -7.37
C THR A 77 4.47 -23.59 -7.00
N PHE A 78 3.55 -23.25 -7.90
CA PHE A 78 2.61 -22.14 -7.68
C PHE A 78 1.61 -22.39 -6.56
N ASP A 79 1.41 -23.64 -6.14
CA ASP A 79 0.62 -24.10 -4.99
C ASP A 79 1.40 -24.09 -3.66
N THR A 80 2.63 -23.57 -3.66
CA THR A 80 3.39 -23.36 -2.44
C THR A 80 2.81 -22.19 -1.65
N LEU A 81 2.38 -22.41 -0.40
CA LEU A 81 1.59 -21.47 0.41
C LEU A 81 2.17 -20.05 0.46
N TRP A 82 3.47 -19.88 0.72
CA TRP A 82 4.06 -18.53 0.80
C TRP A 82 4.10 -17.82 -0.56
N ILE A 83 4.11 -18.57 -1.68
CA ILE A 83 4.00 -18.02 -3.04
C ILE A 83 2.55 -17.58 -3.28
N GLU A 84 1.56 -18.39 -2.90
CA GLU A 84 0.14 -18.03 -2.98
C GLU A 84 -0.15 -16.76 -2.16
N LEU A 85 0.37 -16.66 -0.93
CA LEU A 85 0.26 -15.45 -0.10
C LEU A 85 0.87 -14.22 -0.81
N GLY A 86 1.97 -14.40 -1.51
CA GLY A 86 2.57 -13.35 -2.34
C GLY A 86 1.65 -12.88 -3.46
N PHE A 87 1.06 -13.81 -4.21
CA PHE A 87 0.10 -13.47 -5.29
C PHE A 87 -1.17 -12.84 -4.75
N ILE A 88 -1.70 -13.33 -3.64
CA ILE A 88 -2.88 -12.74 -2.98
C ILE A 88 -2.59 -11.31 -2.53
N GLY A 89 -1.44 -11.08 -1.88
CA GLY A 89 -1.03 -9.75 -1.44
C GLY A 89 -0.81 -8.79 -2.61
N PHE A 90 -0.19 -9.26 -3.69
CA PHE A 90 -0.05 -8.48 -4.92
C PHE A 90 -1.41 -8.15 -5.53
N ALA A 91 -2.29 -9.13 -5.71
CA ALA A 91 -3.62 -8.92 -6.27
C ALA A 91 -4.45 -7.95 -5.42
N ALA A 92 -4.42 -8.07 -4.09
CA ALA A 92 -5.09 -7.15 -3.18
C ALA A 92 -4.57 -5.72 -3.35
N SER A 93 -3.24 -5.53 -3.44
CA SER A 93 -2.62 -4.23 -3.68
C SER A 93 -3.01 -3.65 -5.04
N PHE A 94 -2.95 -4.44 -6.09
CA PHE A 94 -3.30 -4.03 -7.45
C PHE A 94 -4.77 -3.63 -7.57
N LEU A 95 -5.68 -4.44 -7.01
CA LEU A 95 -7.12 -4.14 -7.00
C LEU A 95 -7.41 -2.88 -6.18
N THR A 96 -6.74 -2.70 -5.03
CA THR A 96 -6.86 -1.46 -4.23
C THR A 96 -6.43 -0.24 -5.06
N GLY A 97 -5.34 -0.35 -5.82
CA GLY A 97 -4.86 0.72 -6.71
C GLY A 97 -5.91 1.12 -7.74
N ILE A 98 -6.48 0.16 -8.45
CA ILE A 98 -7.43 0.41 -9.55
C ILE A 98 -8.82 0.77 -9.02
N LEU A 99 -9.35 0.02 -8.05
CA LEU A 99 -10.75 0.14 -7.63
C LEU A 99 -10.96 1.23 -6.58
N PHE A 100 -9.91 1.62 -5.85
CA PHE A 100 -10.02 2.60 -4.78
C PHE A 100 -9.12 3.83 -4.99
N LEU A 101 -7.78 3.65 -5.09
CA LEU A 101 -6.87 4.79 -5.10
C LEU A 101 -7.06 5.68 -6.33
N LYS A 102 -7.20 5.10 -7.51
CA LYS A 102 -7.43 5.86 -8.74
C LYS A 102 -8.73 6.68 -8.71
N PRO A 103 -9.91 6.12 -8.40
CA PRO A 103 -11.15 6.90 -8.30
C PRO A 103 -11.10 7.96 -7.20
N GLU A 104 -10.48 7.67 -6.04
CA GLU A 104 -10.33 8.67 -4.98
C GLU A 104 -9.41 9.82 -5.40
N GLY A 105 -8.32 9.55 -6.12
CA GLY A 105 -7.45 10.58 -6.70
C GLY A 105 -8.20 11.51 -7.65
N GLU A 106 -9.07 10.95 -8.51
CA GLU A 106 -9.93 11.75 -9.40
C GLU A 106 -10.95 12.59 -8.63
N ARG A 107 -11.47 12.09 -7.48
CA ARG A 107 -12.38 12.87 -6.60
C ARG A 107 -11.64 14.01 -5.93
N ILE A 108 -10.42 13.81 -5.47
CA ILE A 108 -9.56 14.86 -4.92
C ILE A 108 -9.37 15.97 -5.95
N GLY A 109 -9.00 15.62 -7.19
CA GLY A 109 -8.82 16.60 -8.26
C GLY A 109 -10.08 17.45 -8.51
N ARG A 110 -11.27 16.82 -8.53
CA ARG A 110 -12.56 17.53 -8.70
C ARG A 110 -12.87 18.42 -7.49
N ALA A 111 -12.67 17.94 -6.26
CA ALA A 111 -12.93 18.72 -5.05
C ALA A 111 -12.01 19.95 -4.97
N ILE A 112 -10.74 19.81 -5.32
CA ILE A 112 -9.79 20.93 -5.38
C ILE A 112 -10.21 21.94 -6.44
N ALA A 113 -10.60 21.50 -7.63
CA ALA A 113 -11.03 22.37 -8.71
C ALA A 113 -12.32 23.17 -8.37
N ALA A 114 -13.24 22.56 -7.63
CA ALA A 114 -14.52 23.15 -7.27
C ALA A 114 -14.46 24.06 -6.02
N HIS A 115 -13.72 23.62 -4.99
CA HIS A 115 -13.78 24.22 -3.65
C HIS A 115 -12.41 24.61 -3.06
N GLY A 116 -11.33 24.40 -3.83
CA GLY A 116 -9.95 24.64 -3.40
C GLY A 116 -9.35 23.52 -2.58
N PRO A 117 -7.99 23.55 -2.42
CA PRO A 117 -7.22 22.46 -1.79
C PRO A 117 -7.48 22.33 -0.27
N GLU A 118 -7.90 23.40 0.38
CA GLU A 118 -8.20 23.46 1.83
C GLU A 118 -9.64 23.01 2.15
N SER A 119 -10.45 22.63 1.16
CA SER A 119 -11.85 22.25 1.36
C SER A 119 -11.97 20.97 2.20
N ASN A 120 -13.05 20.90 2.97
CA ASN A 120 -13.35 19.70 3.79
C ASN A 120 -13.49 18.45 2.91
N GLU A 121 -14.04 18.61 1.70
CA GLU A 121 -14.21 17.54 0.73
C GLU A 121 -12.87 17.00 0.25
N ALA A 122 -11.94 17.87 -0.16
CA ALA A 122 -10.60 17.46 -0.58
C ALA A 122 -9.87 16.74 0.57
N ARG A 123 -9.89 17.32 1.79
CA ARG A 123 -9.29 16.71 2.98
C ARG A 123 -9.88 15.34 3.33
N HIS A 124 -11.18 15.16 3.18
CA HIS A 124 -11.84 13.87 3.41
C HIS A 124 -11.29 12.78 2.47
N HIS A 125 -11.22 13.05 1.17
CA HIS A 125 -10.71 12.12 0.17
C HIS A 125 -9.20 11.83 0.35
N ILE A 126 -8.38 12.84 0.64
CA ILE A 126 -6.96 12.68 0.94
C ILE A 126 -6.77 11.74 2.15
N ARG A 127 -7.52 11.96 3.23
CA ARG A 127 -7.46 11.10 4.41
C ARG A 127 -7.81 9.65 4.08
N ARG A 128 -8.82 9.41 3.25
CA ARG A 128 -9.19 8.05 2.82
C ARG A 128 -8.05 7.35 2.11
N ILE A 129 -7.39 8.03 1.15
CA ILE A 129 -6.22 7.47 0.47
C ILE A 129 -5.12 7.14 1.48
N VAL A 130 -4.74 8.08 2.33
CA VAL A 130 -3.65 7.89 3.30
C VAL A 130 -3.92 6.71 4.23
N VAL A 131 -5.15 6.56 4.72
CA VAL A 131 -5.52 5.44 5.61
C VAL A 131 -5.47 4.10 4.87
N VAL A 132 -6.04 4.02 3.66
CA VAL A 132 -6.06 2.78 2.88
C VAL A 132 -4.65 2.38 2.48
N GLU A 133 -3.80 3.32 2.08
CA GLU A 133 -2.40 3.03 1.75
C GLU A 133 -1.60 2.55 2.98
N ARG A 134 -1.88 3.05 4.18
CA ARG A 134 -1.28 2.52 5.43
C ARG A 134 -1.63 1.05 5.64
N VAL A 135 -2.90 0.69 5.48
CA VAL A 135 -3.34 -0.71 5.59
C VAL A 135 -2.67 -1.57 4.53
N GLN A 136 -2.66 -1.11 3.28
CA GLN A 136 -2.01 -1.79 2.17
C GLN A 136 -0.52 -2.01 2.44
N LEU A 137 0.18 -1.00 2.96
CA LEU A 137 1.60 -1.10 3.27
C LEU A 137 1.89 -2.17 4.34
N VAL A 138 1.05 -2.27 5.39
CA VAL A 138 1.16 -3.35 6.38
C VAL A 138 1.01 -4.71 5.71
N ILE A 139 0.03 -4.89 4.82
CA ILE A 139 -0.16 -6.14 4.08
C ILE A 139 1.08 -6.46 3.24
N LEU A 140 1.64 -5.50 2.51
CA LEU A 140 2.84 -5.72 1.70
C LEU A 140 4.08 -6.07 2.55
N VAL A 141 4.23 -5.48 3.73
CA VAL A 141 5.30 -5.85 4.68
C VAL A 141 5.12 -7.29 5.18
N LEU A 142 3.87 -7.72 5.43
CA LEU A 142 3.58 -9.11 5.79
C LEU A 142 3.86 -10.08 4.64
N VAL A 143 3.61 -9.67 3.39
CA VAL A 143 4.03 -10.44 2.20
C VAL A 143 5.55 -10.61 2.15
N VAL A 144 6.33 -9.55 2.41
CA VAL A 144 7.80 -9.66 2.52
C VAL A 144 8.18 -10.63 3.64
N GLY A 145 7.49 -10.58 4.78
CA GLY A 145 7.64 -11.54 5.86
C GLY A 145 7.39 -12.98 5.40
N ALA A 146 6.30 -13.23 4.68
CA ALA A 146 5.98 -14.55 4.12
C ALA A 146 7.05 -15.03 3.14
N MET A 147 7.56 -14.15 2.26
CA MET A 147 8.66 -14.48 1.33
C MET A 147 9.97 -14.81 2.04
N SER A 148 10.22 -14.22 3.21
CA SER A 148 11.44 -14.43 3.99
C SER A 148 11.36 -15.67 4.88
N ILE A 149 10.23 -15.86 5.57
CA ILE A 149 10.00 -16.95 6.53
C ILE A 149 9.61 -18.25 5.79
N LYS A 150 8.91 -18.12 4.65
CA LYS A 150 8.39 -19.22 3.82
C LYS A 150 7.52 -20.20 4.62
N PRO A 151 6.44 -19.72 5.28
CA PRO A 151 5.63 -20.58 6.12
C PRO A 151 4.96 -21.69 5.31
N THR A 152 4.82 -22.84 5.94
CA THR A 152 4.05 -23.99 5.46
C THR A 152 2.68 -24.04 6.13
N SER A 153 1.81 -24.96 5.70
CA SER A 153 0.51 -25.19 6.35
C SER A 153 0.62 -25.62 7.82
N ASP A 154 1.76 -26.18 8.21
CA ASP A 154 2.00 -26.66 9.57
C ASP A 154 2.45 -25.53 10.51
N ASP A 155 2.88 -24.37 9.96
CA ASP A 155 3.34 -23.22 10.72
C ASP A 155 2.15 -22.36 11.23
N SER A 156 1.19 -23.00 11.90
CA SER A 156 -0.05 -22.37 12.36
C SER A 156 0.17 -21.10 13.19
N GLY A 157 1.23 -21.05 14.01
CA GLY A 157 1.56 -19.86 14.80
C GLY A 157 1.91 -18.65 13.95
N THR A 158 2.74 -18.83 12.91
CA THR A 158 3.10 -17.76 11.96
C THR A 158 1.89 -17.30 11.15
N LEU A 159 1.08 -18.24 10.68
CA LEU A 159 -0.12 -17.94 9.90
C LEU A 159 -1.16 -17.19 10.72
N LEU A 160 -1.39 -17.58 11.97
CA LEU A 160 -2.28 -16.87 12.90
C LEU A 160 -1.76 -15.46 13.20
N LEU A 161 -0.45 -15.29 13.39
CA LEU A 161 0.16 -13.97 13.59
C LEU A 161 -0.09 -13.07 12.36
N PHE A 162 0.14 -13.56 11.15
CA PHE A 162 -0.10 -12.80 9.92
C PHE A 162 -1.57 -12.43 9.74
N ALA A 163 -2.48 -13.37 9.99
CA ALA A 163 -3.91 -13.13 9.96
C ALA A 163 -4.34 -12.09 11.00
N ALA A 164 -3.83 -12.20 12.25
CA ALA A 164 -4.12 -11.24 13.31
C ALA A 164 -3.61 -9.83 12.98
N LEU A 165 -2.38 -9.70 12.50
CA LEU A 165 -1.82 -8.40 12.10
C LEU A 165 -2.59 -7.77 10.94
N THR A 166 -2.99 -8.58 9.96
CA THR A 166 -3.83 -8.12 8.84
C THR A 166 -5.19 -7.63 9.35
N ALA A 167 -5.86 -8.41 10.22
CA ALA A 167 -7.15 -8.06 10.80
C ALA A 167 -7.06 -6.77 11.63
N ILE A 168 -6.01 -6.62 12.44
CA ILE A 168 -5.74 -5.40 13.23
C ILE A 168 -5.55 -4.20 12.29
N ALA A 169 -4.73 -4.33 11.25
CA ALA A 169 -4.50 -3.24 10.30
C ALA A 169 -5.79 -2.78 9.62
N ILE A 170 -6.60 -3.72 9.14
CA ILE A 170 -7.90 -3.44 8.53
C ILE A 170 -8.85 -2.80 9.56
N GLY A 171 -8.94 -3.36 10.77
CA GLY A 171 -9.78 -2.84 11.85
C GLY A 171 -9.44 -1.41 12.24
N LEU A 172 -8.14 -1.10 12.40
CA LEU A 172 -7.65 0.25 12.68
C LEU A 172 -7.92 1.21 11.50
N GLY A 173 -7.78 0.75 10.27
CA GLY A 173 -8.12 1.52 9.06
C GLY A 173 -9.60 1.90 9.04
N VAL A 174 -10.49 0.91 9.20
CA VAL A 174 -11.95 1.13 9.25
C VAL A 174 -12.33 2.06 10.40
N TRP A 175 -11.78 1.83 11.59
CA TRP A 175 -12.01 2.70 12.76
C TRP A 175 -11.57 4.14 12.48
N SER A 176 -10.38 4.32 11.92
CA SER A 176 -9.85 5.64 11.55
C SER A 176 -10.77 6.38 10.57
N LEU A 177 -11.28 5.69 9.54
CA LEU A 177 -12.21 6.29 8.57
C LEU A 177 -13.51 6.74 9.24
N ARG A 178 -14.11 5.89 10.08
CA ARG A 178 -15.37 6.19 10.79
C ARG A 178 -15.23 7.31 11.83
N SER A 179 -14.10 7.38 12.53
CA SER A 179 -13.86 8.42 13.55
C SER A 179 -13.69 9.81 12.96
N GLY A 180 -13.28 9.93 11.69
CA GLY A 180 -13.12 11.22 11.02
C GLY A 180 -14.40 11.79 10.41
N GLU A 181 -15.48 11.01 10.40
CA GLU A 181 -16.79 11.44 9.89
C GLU A 181 -17.69 12.05 10.98
N ARG A 182 -17.22 12.12 12.24
CA ARG A 182 -18.00 12.77 13.29
C ARG A 182 -18.03 14.27 13.05
N PRO A 183 -19.22 14.91 12.94
CA PRO A 183 -19.34 16.34 12.86
C PRO A 183 -18.69 16.97 14.11
N GLU A 184 -17.94 18.07 13.93
CA GLU A 184 -17.58 18.88 15.08
C GLU A 184 -18.89 19.34 15.78
N PRO A 185 -18.97 19.25 17.12
CA PRO A 185 -20.11 19.81 17.84
C PRO A 185 -20.22 21.27 17.43
N SER A 186 -21.41 21.68 16.93
CA SER A 186 -21.73 23.09 16.70
C SER A 186 -21.37 23.87 17.97
N PRO A 187 -20.59 24.98 17.87
CA PRO A 187 -20.42 25.83 19.02
C PRO A 187 -21.84 26.20 19.50
N ALA A 188 -22.13 25.80 20.75
CA ALA A 188 -23.39 26.16 21.39
C ALA A 188 -23.45 27.71 21.45
N ASP A 189 -24.52 28.26 20.88
CA ASP A 189 -24.89 29.67 20.94
C ASP A 189 -25.05 30.18 22.39
#